data_b3dc9ad62e89b9a8f1e96e169fd6593e
#
_entry.id   b3dc9ad62e89b9a8f1e96e169fd6593e
#
_cell.length_a   1.000
_cell.length_b   1.000
_cell.length_c   1.000
_cell.angle_alpha   90.00
_cell.angle_beta   90.00
_cell.angle_gamma   90.00
#
_symmetry.space_group_name_H-M   'P 1'
#
loop_
_entity.id
_entity.type
_entity.pdbx_description
1 polymer ?
#
loop_
_entity_poly.entity_id
_entity_poly.type
_entity_poly.pdbx_seq_one_letter_code
_entity_poly.pdbx_strand_id
1 'polypeptide(L)'
;MYRRALPLLLTAVLLLSGCAAGQKNMPKKTDEKEMTGQSSDMSGEGIMYMDTTENVIYLAGGCFWGMEHLMQSIPGVIDAQSGYANGTCEADADYRTVCKGNTGFRETVRVEYDPGQVSLDALLLAYFYVIDPTVENRQGNDRGSQYQTGVYYTNESAKETVERIAEIERGRIEKFFVEIGPLKNYYPAEEYHQNYLEKNPNGYCHIPRAEMELFSRLRIDPGDYRKPAAETIRDTLTAEQYRVTQESGTERAFTGELWDKFEKGIYVDIVTGEPLFSSTDKFESGCGWPAFTKPIESPAVVEREDLSHGMRRTEVRSRAGDSHLGHVFTGDPESPNGVRYCINSAALRFVPYAKMEAEGYGYLLNLFEG
;
A
#
# COMPACT_ATOMS: atom_id res chain seq x y z
N MET A 1 6.86 -1.28 4.77
CA MET A 1 8.05 -2.00 4.29
C MET A 1 9.13 -1.02 3.88
N TYR A 2 10.03 -0.69 4.81
CA TYR A 2 11.13 0.21 4.47
C TYR A 2 12.28 -0.61 3.92
N ARG A 3 12.44 -0.64 2.60
CA ARG A 3 13.64 -1.18 1.96
C ARG A 3 14.82 -0.26 2.26
N ARG A 4 15.74 -0.72 3.09
CA ARG A 4 17.08 -0.13 3.16
C ARG A 4 17.85 -0.54 1.91
N ALA A 5 18.17 0.44 1.08
CA ALA A 5 19.10 0.27 -0.02
C ALA A 5 20.51 -0.08 0.51
N LEU A 6 21.06 -1.18 0.04
CA LEU A 6 22.52 -1.45 0.12
C LEU A 6 23.26 -0.35 -0.63
N PRO A 7 24.34 0.22 -0.12
CA PRO A 7 25.14 1.18 -0.88
C PRO A 7 25.99 0.43 -1.92
N LEU A 8 25.58 0.48 -3.17
CA LEU A 8 26.51 0.23 -4.28
C LEU A 8 27.33 1.50 -4.50
N LEU A 9 28.61 1.42 -4.19
CA LEU A 9 29.59 2.38 -4.67
C LEU A 9 29.65 2.31 -6.20
N LEU A 10 29.17 3.33 -6.88
CA LEU A 10 29.46 3.54 -8.30
C LEU A 10 30.09 4.91 -8.46
N THR A 11 31.31 4.89 -8.99
CA THR A 11 32.16 5.97 -9.39
C THR A 11 31.49 6.93 -10.37
N ALA A 12 31.60 8.24 -10.08
CA ALA A 12 31.14 9.33 -10.91
C ALA A 12 31.89 9.39 -12.25
N VAL A 13 31.14 9.50 -13.34
CA VAL A 13 31.64 10.06 -14.60
C VAL A 13 30.73 11.26 -14.93
N LEU A 14 31.29 12.46 -14.80
CA LEU A 14 30.71 13.70 -15.27
C LEU A 14 30.72 13.72 -16.81
N LEU A 15 29.56 13.84 -17.42
CA LEU A 15 29.44 14.37 -18.79
C LEU A 15 28.43 15.51 -18.80
N LEU A 16 28.97 16.71 -18.97
CA LEU A 16 28.26 17.92 -19.30
C LEU A 16 27.71 17.80 -20.72
N SER A 17 26.43 18.00 -20.94
CA SER A 17 25.88 18.30 -22.25
C SER A 17 24.71 19.27 -22.10
N GLY A 18 24.86 20.38 -22.84
CA GLY A 18 24.06 21.58 -22.74
C GLY A 18 22.65 21.44 -23.32
N CYS A 19 21.74 22.20 -22.74
CA CYS A 19 20.41 22.49 -23.25
C CYS A 19 20.49 23.37 -24.51
N ALA A 20 19.92 22.86 -25.62
CA ALA A 20 19.56 23.69 -26.76
C ALA A 20 18.04 23.83 -26.84
N ALA A 21 17.54 25.03 -26.69
CA ALA A 21 16.14 25.42 -26.83
C ALA A 21 15.70 25.30 -28.31
N GLY A 22 14.66 24.48 -28.54
CA GLY A 22 13.96 24.44 -29.82
C GLY A 22 12.54 24.98 -29.68
N GLN A 23 12.37 26.26 -30.04
CA GLN A 23 11.02 26.85 -30.26
C GLN A 23 10.35 26.18 -31.44
N LYS A 24 9.13 25.65 -31.27
CA LYS A 24 8.20 25.36 -32.36
C LYS A 24 6.88 26.09 -32.14
N ASN A 25 6.49 26.78 -33.20
CA ASN A 25 5.36 27.68 -33.38
C ASN A 25 4.01 27.10 -33.02
N MET A 26 3.21 27.87 -32.28
CA MET A 26 1.77 27.72 -32.10
C MET A 26 1.01 28.33 -33.30
N PRO A 27 -0.11 27.74 -33.75
CA PRO A 27 -1.02 28.41 -34.66
C PRO A 27 -1.93 29.40 -33.92
N LYS A 28 -2.22 30.52 -34.60
CA LYS A 28 -3.06 31.65 -34.15
C LYS A 28 -4.55 31.25 -34.12
N LYS A 29 -5.25 31.73 -33.07
CA LYS A 29 -6.71 31.76 -32.94
C LYS A 29 -7.30 32.76 -34.00
N THR A 30 -8.42 32.34 -34.57
CA THR A 30 -9.34 33.24 -35.26
C THR A 30 -10.70 33.25 -34.55
N ASP A 31 -11.06 34.50 -34.25
CA ASP A 31 -12.40 35.14 -34.21
C ASP A 31 -13.51 34.72 -33.28
N GLU A 32 -13.77 35.70 -32.43
CA GLU A 32 -14.89 35.95 -31.53
C GLU A 32 -16.26 35.95 -32.23
N LYS A 33 -17.26 35.51 -31.45
CA LYS A 33 -18.63 35.97 -31.61
C LYS A 33 -19.20 36.35 -30.26
N GLU A 34 -19.37 37.64 -30.04
CA GLU A 34 -20.14 38.26 -28.95
C GLU A 34 -21.57 37.68 -28.86
N MET A 35 -21.97 37.36 -27.63
CA MET A 35 -23.40 37.43 -27.25
C MET A 35 -23.47 38.05 -25.86
N THR A 36 -24.04 39.25 -25.84
CA THR A 36 -24.40 40.04 -24.65
C THR A 36 -25.58 39.39 -23.92
N GLY A 37 -25.47 39.34 -22.57
CA GLY A 37 -26.60 38.95 -21.74
C GLY A 37 -26.33 39.07 -20.23
N GLN A 38 -26.63 40.24 -19.70
CA GLN A 38 -27.03 40.60 -18.33
C GLN A 38 -26.30 40.00 -17.12
N SER A 39 -25.66 40.92 -16.43
CA SER A 39 -25.20 40.80 -15.03
C SER A 39 -26.36 40.55 -14.07
N SER A 40 -26.24 39.54 -13.23
CA SER A 40 -26.84 39.54 -11.89
C SER A 40 -25.75 39.19 -10.88
N ASP A 41 -25.46 40.15 -10.05
CA ASP A 41 -24.65 40.12 -8.84
C ASP A 41 -25.10 38.95 -7.96
N MET A 42 -24.21 37.96 -7.77
CA MET A 42 -24.36 36.97 -6.71
C MET A 42 -23.03 36.82 -6.01
N SER A 43 -22.98 37.31 -4.78
CA SER A 43 -21.94 37.14 -3.78
C SER A 43 -21.36 35.72 -3.77
N GLY A 44 -20.04 35.60 -3.89
CA GLY A 44 -19.30 34.36 -3.93
C GLY A 44 -19.40 33.56 -2.65
N GLU A 45 -20.27 32.57 -2.65
CA GLU A 45 -20.08 31.36 -1.85
C GLU A 45 -19.49 30.32 -2.82
N GLY A 46 -18.20 30.00 -2.61
CA GLY A 46 -17.52 28.97 -3.36
C GLY A 46 -18.31 27.68 -3.30
N ILE A 47 -18.74 27.17 -4.45
CA ILE A 47 -19.36 25.85 -4.56
C ILE A 47 -18.27 24.84 -4.14
N MET A 48 -18.32 24.41 -2.89
CA MET A 48 -17.53 23.31 -2.40
C MET A 48 -17.95 22.08 -3.19
N TYR A 49 -17.09 21.56 -4.05
CA TYR A 49 -17.34 20.34 -4.83
C TYR A 49 -17.41 19.19 -3.83
N MET A 50 -18.60 18.93 -3.31
CA MET A 50 -18.89 17.77 -2.46
C MET A 50 -19.14 16.60 -3.41
N ASP A 51 -18.13 15.74 -3.59
CA ASP A 51 -18.33 14.44 -4.21
C ASP A 51 -19.29 13.65 -3.31
N THR A 52 -20.50 13.41 -3.79
CA THR A 52 -21.53 12.66 -3.07
C THR A 52 -21.44 11.16 -3.30
N THR A 53 -20.45 10.72 -4.05
CA THR A 53 -20.19 9.30 -4.33
C THR A 53 -19.68 8.64 -3.04
N GLU A 54 -20.37 7.60 -2.56
CA GLU A 54 -20.07 6.98 -1.26
C GLU A 54 -18.70 6.28 -1.23
N ASN A 55 -18.28 5.70 -2.36
CA ASN A 55 -17.07 4.86 -2.45
C ASN A 55 -15.96 5.57 -3.21
N VAL A 56 -15.53 6.71 -2.67
CA VAL A 56 -14.44 7.53 -3.21
C VAL A 56 -13.44 7.85 -2.13
N ILE A 57 -12.15 7.73 -2.47
CA ILE A 57 -11.02 8.15 -1.64
C ILE A 57 -10.05 9.00 -2.45
N TYR A 58 -9.34 9.91 -1.80
CA TYR A 58 -8.38 10.80 -2.44
C TYR A 58 -6.99 10.55 -1.88
N LEU A 59 -6.05 10.17 -2.75
CA LEU A 59 -4.73 9.67 -2.41
C LEU A 59 -3.63 10.56 -3.00
N ALA A 60 -2.95 11.31 -2.15
CA ALA A 60 -1.75 12.07 -2.50
C ALA A 60 -0.51 11.21 -2.17
N GLY A 61 0.22 10.75 -3.17
CA GLY A 61 1.32 9.79 -3.00
C GLY A 61 2.59 10.18 -3.77
N GLY A 62 2.93 11.47 -3.84
CA GLY A 62 3.99 11.99 -4.71
C GLY A 62 3.44 12.33 -6.09
N CYS A 63 4.20 12.06 -7.16
CA CYS A 63 3.73 12.27 -8.52
C CYS A 63 2.47 11.44 -8.81
N PHE A 64 1.38 12.10 -9.17
CA PHE A 64 0.08 11.47 -9.39
C PHE A 64 0.03 10.48 -10.56
N TRP A 65 0.92 10.54 -11.55
CA TRP A 65 0.96 9.58 -12.65
C TRP A 65 1.15 8.14 -12.19
N GLY A 66 2.08 7.94 -11.23
CA GLY A 66 2.35 6.63 -10.67
C GLY A 66 1.21 6.12 -9.81
N MET A 67 0.63 7.00 -9.00
CA MET A 67 -0.50 6.67 -8.12
C MET A 67 -1.77 6.38 -8.93
N GLU A 68 -2.09 7.17 -9.97
CA GLU A 68 -3.20 6.92 -10.88
C GLU A 68 -3.08 5.54 -11.52
N HIS A 69 -1.93 5.24 -12.12
CA HIS A 69 -1.70 3.95 -12.78
C HIS A 69 -1.74 2.75 -11.82
N LEU A 70 -1.19 2.91 -10.60
CA LEU A 70 -1.31 1.89 -9.56
C LEU A 70 -2.77 1.61 -9.24
N MET A 71 -3.56 2.64 -8.92
CA MET A 71 -4.96 2.47 -8.54
C MET A 71 -5.79 1.87 -9.67
N GLN A 72 -5.61 2.33 -10.91
CA GLN A 72 -6.27 1.76 -12.10
C GLN A 72 -5.95 0.27 -12.31
N SER A 73 -4.78 -0.19 -11.86
CA SER A 73 -4.37 -1.59 -12.02
C SER A 73 -5.05 -2.54 -11.02
N ILE A 74 -5.65 -2.03 -9.95
CA ILE A 74 -6.27 -2.84 -8.89
C ILE A 74 -7.68 -3.27 -9.32
N PRO A 75 -7.97 -4.59 -9.38
CA PRO A 75 -9.32 -5.06 -9.66
C PRO A 75 -10.34 -4.51 -8.66
N GLY A 76 -11.47 -4.02 -9.15
CA GLY A 76 -12.50 -3.38 -8.32
C GLY A 76 -12.41 -1.85 -8.28
N VAL A 77 -11.31 -1.22 -8.72
CA VAL A 77 -11.27 0.21 -8.99
C VAL A 77 -12.06 0.51 -10.26
N ILE A 78 -13.03 1.41 -10.14
CA ILE A 78 -13.93 1.83 -11.25
C ILE A 78 -13.27 2.94 -12.05
N ASP A 79 -12.71 3.93 -11.36
CA ASP A 79 -12.04 5.09 -11.96
C ASP A 79 -10.93 5.62 -11.05
N ALA A 80 -9.85 6.11 -11.64
CA ALA A 80 -8.82 6.85 -10.94
C ALA A 80 -8.39 8.05 -11.79
N GLN A 81 -8.50 9.24 -11.21
CA GLN A 81 -8.32 10.52 -11.91
C GLN A 81 -7.27 11.37 -11.19
N SER A 82 -6.26 11.81 -11.93
CA SER A 82 -5.25 12.76 -11.45
C SER A 82 -5.82 14.16 -11.24
N GLY A 83 -5.44 14.82 -10.15
CA GLY A 83 -5.90 16.18 -9.82
C GLY A 83 -5.10 16.85 -8.72
N TYR A 84 -5.66 17.94 -8.21
CA TYR A 84 -5.07 18.78 -7.17
C TYR A 84 -6.03 18.92 -5.99
N ALA A 85 -5.60 18.54 -4.78
CA ALA A 85 -6.44 18.58 -3.59
C ALA A 85 -5.92 19.53 -2.51
N ASN A 86 -6.86 20.00 -1.70
CA ASN A 86 -6.63 20.74 -0.44
C ASN A 86 -5.85 22.05 -0.57
N GLY A 87 -5.87 22.67 -1.75
CA GLY A 87 -5.27 23.98 -2.00
C GLY A 87 -6.10 25.15 -1.48
N THR A 88 -5.54 26.35 -1.62
CA THR A 88 -6.10 27.58 -1.04
C THR A 88 -7.04 28.33 -1.98
N CYS A 89 -6.86 28.24 -3.30
CA CYS A 89 -7.61 28.98 -4.29
C CYS A 89 -7.81 28.16 -5.57
N GLU A 90 -9.05 28.04 -6.04
CA GLU A 90 -9.39 27.32 -7.29
C GLU A 90 -8.60 27.82 -8.50
N ALA A 91 -8.42 29.14 -8.62
CA ALA A 91 -7.68 29.75 -9.72
C ALA A 91 -6.20 29.30 -9.82
N ASP A 92 -5.67 28.73 -8.74
CA ASP A 92 -4.28 28.22 -8.69
C ASP A 92 -4.21 26.70 -8.96
N ALA A 93 -5.33 26.05 -9.25
CA ALA A 93 -5.40 24.61 -9.54
C ALA A 93 -5.00 24.28 -10.99
N ASP A 94 -3.83 24.72 -11.39
CA ASP A 94 -3.19 24.36 -12.65
C ASP A 94 -1.73 23.93 -12.40
N TYR A 95 -1.22 23.04 -13.26
CA TYR A 95 0.09 22.43 -13.08
C TYR A 95 1.23 23.42 -12.87
N ARG A 96 1.26 24.50 -13.67
CA ARG A 96 2.36 25.48 -13.60
C ARG A 96 2.35 26.25 -12.28
N THR A 97 1.18 26.53 -11.74
CA THR A 97 1.02 27.25 -10.49
C THR A 97 1.25 26.33 -9.30
N VAL A 98 0.73 25.12 -9.31
CA VAL A 98 0.95 24.10 -8.28
C VAL A 98 2.44 23.76 -8.13
N CYS A 99 3.18 23.61 -9.23
CA CYS A 99 4.62 23.35 -9.23
C CYS A 99 5.47 24.47 -8.62
N LYS A 100 4.92 25.69 -8.38
CA LYS A 100 5.62 26.73 -7.62
C LYS A 100 5.73 26.43 -6.11
N GLY A 101 4.93 25.46 -5.61
CA GLY A 101 4.99 24.95 -4.25
C GLY A 101 4.39 25.86 -3.17
N ASN A 102 3.60 26.88 -3.53
CA ASN A 102 3.02 27.85 -2.61
C ASN A 102 1.48 27.91 -2.63
N THR A 103 0.81 27.02 -3.35
CA THR A 103 -0.64 26.99 -3.51
C THR A 103 -1.37 26.19 -2.43
N GLY A 104 -0.62 25.38 -1.68
CA GLY A 104 -1.20 24.41 -0.74
C GLY A 104 -1.75 23.14 -1.38
N PHE A 105 -1.85 23.08 -2.71
CA PHE A 105 -2.31 21.89 -3.41
C PHE A 105 -1.33 20.72 -3.31
N ARG A 106 -1.92 19.52 -3.25
CA ARG A 106 -1.22 18.23 -3.37
C ARG A 106 -1.59 17.59 -4.70
N GLU A 107 -0.62 17.02 -5.41
CA GLU A 107 -0.90 16.10 -6.51
C GLU A 107 -1.62 14.88 -5.93
N THR A 108 -2.85 14.66 -6.33
CA THR A 108 -3.78 13.74 -5.69
C THR A 108 -4.54 12.95 -6.75
N VAL A 109 -4.77 11.68 -6.50
CA VAL A 109 -5.63 10.83 -7.32
C VAL A 109 -6.97 10.63 -6.61
N ARG A 110 -8.07 10.98 -7.27
CA ARG A 110 -9.43 10.57 -6.90
C ARG A 110 -9.62 9.14 -7.32
N VAL A 111 -9.98 8.26 -6.41
CA VAL A 111 -10.18 6.83 -6.67
C VAL A 111 -11.61 6.46 -6.34
N GLU A 112 -12.36 6.02 -7.34
CA GLU A 112 -13.69 5.45 -7.20
C GLU A 112 -13.62 3.93 -7.30
N TYR A 113 -14.25 3.20 -6.38
CA TYR A 113 -14.11 1.75 -6.29
C TYR A 113 -15.44 1.04 -5.97
N ASP A 114 -15.54 -0.22 -6.37
CA ASP A 114 -16.64 -1.11 -6.03
C ASP A 114 -16.32 -1.87 -4.73
N PRO A 115 -16.97 -1.53 -3.59
CA PRO A 115 -16.70 -2.18 -2.31
C PRO A 115 -17.07 -3.68 -2.28
N GLY A 116 -17.82 -4.16 -3.27
CA GLY A 116 -18.09 -5.59 -3.44
C GLY A 116 -16.94 -6.35 -4.10
N GLN A 117 -15.93 -5.66 -4.64
CA GLN A 117 -14.77 -6.27 -5.30
C GLN A 117 -13.44 -5.94 -4.62
N VAL A 118 -13.31 -4.74 -4.06
CA VAL A 118 -12.10 -4.31 -3.35
C VAL A 118 -12.48 -3.43 -2.16
N SER A 119 -11.89 -3.69 -1.01
CA SER A 119 -12.10 -2.87 0.18
C SER A 119 -11.24 -1.61 0.17
N LEU A 120 -11.65 -0.59 0.94
CA LEU A 120 -10.80 0.58 1.21
C LEU A 120 -9.50 0.17 1.92
N ASP A 121 -9.54 -0.88 2.75
CA ASP A 121 -8.36 -1.46 3.39
C ASP A 121 -7.33 -1.93 2.36
N ALA A 122 -7.76 -2.56 1.25
CA ALA A 122 -6.87 -3.02 0.19
C ALA A 122 -6.25 -1.85 -0.60
N LEU A 123 -7.03 -0.81 -0.89
CA LEU A 123 -6.52 0.41 -1.55
C LEU A 123 -5.50 1.14 -0.68
N LEU A 124 -5.78 1.27 0.62
CA LEU A 124 -4.85 1.86 1.57
C LEU A 124 -3.59 1.00 1.78
N LEU A 125 -3.72 -0.33 1.74
CA LEU A 125 -2.56 -1.21 1.74
C LEU A 125 -1.65 -0.91 0.54
N ALA A 126 -2.21 -0.84 -0.67
CA ALA A 126 -1.43 -0.53 -1.88
C ALA A 126 -0.77 0.85 -1.77
N TYR A 127 -1.51 1.85 -1.30
CA TYR A 127 -1.01 3.19 -1.07
C TYR A 127 0.17 3.22 -0.09
N PHE A 128 0.01 2.69 1.13
CA PHE A 128 1.08 2.69 2.14
C PHE A 128 2.26 1.79 1.78
N TYR A 129 2.05 0.80 0.91
CA TYR A 129 3.13 -0.06 0.43
C TYR A 129 4.11 0.66 -0.49
N VAL A 130 3.62 1.57 -1.33
CA VAL A 130 4.42 2.23 -2.37
C VAL A 130 4.98 3.59 -1.96
N ILE A 131 4.45 4.23 -0.93
CA ILE A 131 4.96 5.52 -0.43
C ILE A 131 6.02 5.34 0.65
N ASP A 132 6.81 6.39 0.87
CA ASP A 132 7.63 6.54 2.08
C ASP A 132 6.94 7.53 3.04
N PRO A 133 6.24 7.06 4.09
CA PRO A 133 5.52 7.92 5.02
C PRO A 133 6.44 8.68 6.00
N THR A 134 7.78 8.43 5.96
CA THR A 134 8.76 9.07 6.85
C THR A 134 9.39 10.32 6.28
N VAL A 135 9.01 10.73 5.06
CA VAL A 135 9.56 11.92 4.40
C VAL A 135 8.50 12.99 4.20
N GLU A 136 8.88 14.24 4.38
CA GLU A 136 8.02 15.39 4.22
C GLU A 136 8.26 16.07 2.87
N ASN A 137 7.18 16.48 2.19
CA ASN A 137 7.22 17.20 0.91
C ASN A 137 8.09 16.52 -0.17
N ARG A 138 8.08 15.19 -0.19
CA ARG A 138 8.89 14.42 -1.14
C ARG A 138 8.40 12.98 -1.28
N GLN A 139 8.52 12.41 -2.51
CA GLN A 139 8.51 10.98 -2.76
C GLN A 139 9.56 10.63 -3.82
N GLY A 140 10.43 9.68 -3.51
CA GLY A 140 11.54 9.33 -4.40
C GLY A 140 12.42 10.55 -4.75
N ASN A 141 12.48 10.89 -6.02
CA ASN A 141 13.21 12.05 -6.55
C ASN A 141 12.35 13.33 -6.63
N ASP A 142 11.04 13.21 -6.51
CA ASP A 142 10.11 14.33 -6.60
C ASP A 142 10.12 15.12 -5.28
N ARG A 143 10.41 16.42 -5.37
CA ARG A 143 10.57 17.33 -4.23
C ARG A 143 9.70 18.56 -4.40
N GLY A 144 8.95 18.91 -3.39
CA GLY A 144 8.05 20.06 -3.36
C GLY A 144 6.80 19.76 -2.52
N SER A 145 6.13 20.81 -2.05
CA SER A 145 4.92 20.66 -1.23
C SER A 145 3.78 19.93 -1.96
N GLN A 146 3.72 20.00 -3.29
CA GLN A 146 2.75 19.28 -4.09
C GLN A 146 2.91 17.76 -4.03
N TYR A 147 4.09 17.25 -3.66
CA TYR A 147 4.38 15.82 -3.52
C TYR A 147 4.26 15.32 -2.07
N GLN A 148 3.69 16.15 -1.19
CA GLN A 148 3.36 15.72 0.17
C GLN A 148 2.33 14.59 0.12
N THR A 149 2.57 13.54 0.89
CA THR A 149 1.67 12.38 0.99
C THR A 149 0.44 12.71 1.84
N GLY A 150 -0.71 12.17 1.46
CA GLY A 150 -1.96 12.38 2.19
C GLY A 150 -3.07 11.43 1.77
N VAL A 151 -4.00 11.19 2.69
CA VAL A 151 -5.25 10.45 2.46
C VAL A 151 -6.40 11.33 2.90
N TYR A 152 -7.31 11.65 1.97
CA TYR A 152 -8.41 12.55 2.23
C TYR A 152 -9.74 11.86 1.98
N TYR A 153 -10.63 11.92 2.96
CA TYR A 153 -11.95 11.27 2.96
C TYR A 153 -13.10 12.28 2.85
N THR A 154 -14.26 11.82 2.40
CA THR A 154 -15.47 12.65 2.21
C THR A 154 -16.63 12.24 3.09
N ASN A 155 -16.55 11.06 3.76
CA ASN A 155 -17.62 10.54 4.59
C ASN A 155 -17.08 9.84 5.85
N GLU A 156 -17.94 9.57 6.82
CA GLU A 156 -17.56 9.02 8.13
C GLU A 156 -17.08 7.57 8.04
N SER A 157 -17.67 6.74 7.16
CA SER A 157 -17.23 5.35 6.99
C SER A 157 -15.79 5.25 6.45
N ALA A 158 -15.46 6.08 5.45
CA ALA A 158 -14.10 6.17 4.94
C ALA A 158 -13.14 6.71 6.01
N LYS A 159 -13.57 7.73 6.80
CA LYS A 159 -12.79 8.27 7.91
C LYS A 159 -12.38 7.20 8.91
N GLU A 160 -13.34 6.40 9.40
CA GLU A 160 -13.08 5.33 10.37
C GLU A 160 -12.01 4.36 9.86
N THR A 161 -12.11 3.95 8.59
CA THR A 161 -11.14 3.05 7.97
C THR A 161 -9.77 3.71 7.81
N VAL A 162 -9.73 4.94 7.30
CA VAL A 162 -8.49 5.69 7.07
C VAL A 162 -7.76 5.95 8.39
N GLU A 163 -8.46 6.42 9.43
CA GLU A 163 -7.87 6.69 10.74
C GLU A 163 -7.33 5.42 11.39
N ARG A 164 -8.08 4.31 11.32
CA ARG A 164 -7.64 3.01 11.82
C ARG A 164 -6.37 2.51 11.12
N ILE A 165 -6.31 2.55 9.80
CA ILE A 165 -5.13 2.12 9.04
C ILE A 165 -3.95 3.07 9.29
N ALA A 166 -4.18 4.38 9.31
CA ALA A 166 -3.14 5.37 9.60
C ALA A 166 -2.55 5.17 11.01
N GLU A 167 -3.35 4.78 12.00
CA GLU A 167 -2.84 4.49 13.34
C GLU A 167 -1.97 3.23 13.37
N ILE A 168 -2.36 2.18 12.64
CA ILE A 168 -1.54 0.98 12.47
C ILE A 168 -0.19 1.33 11.82
N GLU A 169 -0.21 2.12 10.73
CA GLU A 169 1.02 2.52 10.02
C GLU A 169 1.90 3.44 10.88
N ARG A 170 1.28 4.37 11.62
CA ARG A 170 1.98 5.26 12.55
C ARG A 170 2.68 4.49 13.67
N GLY A 171 2.06 3.43 14.18
CA GLY A 171 2.66 2.55 15.19
C GLY A 171 3.86 1.74 14.70
N ARG A 172 4.10 1.68 13.39
CA ARG A 172 5.21 0.92 12.78
C ARG A 172 6.50 1.72 12.59
N ILE A 173 6.45 3.05 12.73
CA ILE A 173 7.56 3.95 12.37
C ILE A 173 7.68 5.10 13.38
N GLU A 174 8.90 5.66 13.50
CA GLU A 174 9.16 6.77 14.42
C GLU A 174 8.63 8.12 13.92
N LYS A 175 8.57 8.31 12.60
CA LYS A 175 8.14 9.57 11.97
C LYS A 175 7.07 9.25 10.94
N PHE A 176 5.95 9.94 11.03
CA PHE A 176 4.82 9.77 10.12
C PHE A 176 4.39 11.15 9.62
N PHE A 177 4.62 11.42 8.34
CA PHE A 177 4.33 12.71 7.70
C PHE A 177 3.12 12.66 6.76
N VAL A 178 2.39 11.54 6.68
CA VAL A 178 1.20 11.45 5.83
C VAL A 178 0.08 12.32 6.41
N GLU A 179 -0.45 13.23 5.62
CA GLU A 179 -1.62 14.03 5.98
C GLU A 179 -2.88 13.14 6.00
N ILE A 180 -3.61 13.14 7.11
CA ILE A 180 -4.87 12.40 7.25
C ILE A 180 -5.96 13.40 7.59
N GLY A 181 -7.02 13.46 6.80
CA GLY A 181 -8.09 14.41 7.07
C GLY A 181 -9.20 14.44 6.03
N PRO A 182 -10.22 15.31 6.26
CA PRO A 182 -11.27 15.50 5.28
C PRO A 182 -10.75 16.17 4.00
N LEU A 183 -11.34 15.81 2.87
CA LEU A 183 -11.16 16.55 1.63
C LEU A 183 -11.77 17.95 1.79
N LYS A 184 -11.02 19.00 1.43
CA LYS A 184 -11.51 20.38 1.42
C LYS A 184 -11.96 20.80 0.03
N ASN A 185 -11.18 20.48 -0.98
CA ASN A 185 -11.46 20.71 -2.39
C ASN A 185 -10.64 19.76 -3.25
N TYR A 186 -11.12 19.54 -4.49
CA TYR A 186 -10.41 18.76 -5.50
C TYR A 186 -10.74 19.33 -6.88
N TYR A 187 -9.72 19.45 -7.72
CA TYR A 187 -9.85 19.90 -9.10
C TYR A 187 -9.11 18.91 -10.01
N PRO A 188 -9.77 18.35 -11.04
CA PRO A 188 -9.11 17.47 -12.00
C PRO A 188 -7.94 18.18 -12.67
N ALA A 189 -6.83 17.46 -12.81
CA ALA A 189 -5.69 17.95 -13.57
C ALA A 189 -6.00 17.97 -15.06
N GLU A 190 -5.18 18.68 -15.81
CA GLU A 190 -5.33 18.86 -17.25
C GLU A 190 -5.31 17.50 -17.98
N GLU A 191 -6.04 17.38 -19.09
CA GLU A 191 -6.24 16.14 -19.84
C GLU A 191 -4.93 15.42 -20.24
N TYR A 192 -3.83 16.16 -20.44
CA TYR A 192 -2.56 15.54 -20.77
C TYR A 192 -1.88 14.82 -19.59
N HIS A 193 -2.36 15.02 -18.37
CA HIS A 193 -1.93 14.27 -17.18
C HIS A 193 -2.73 12.98 -16.97
N GLN A 194 -3.98 12.93 -17.43
CA GLN A 194 -4.83 11.77 -17.25
C GLN A 194 -4.31 10.57 -18.05
N ASN A 195 -4.25 9.40 -17.41
CA ASN A 195 -3.76 8.14 -17.99
C ASN A 195 -2.33 8.29 -18.58
N TYR A 196 -1.48 9.10 -17.93
CA TYR A 196 -0.19 9.47 -18.50
C TYR A 196 0.70 8.25 -18.76
N LEU A 197 0.78 7.30 -17.82
CA LEU A 197 1.65 6.12 -17.96
C LEU A 197 1.08 5.08 -18.94
N GLU A 198 -0.23 5.04 -19.16
CA GLU A 198 -0.85 4.26 -20.22
C GLU A 198 -0.47 4.83 -21.60
N LYS A 199 -0.62 6.16 -21.77
CA LYS A 199 -0.24 6.89 -23.01
C LYS A 199 1.27 6.90 -23.23
N ASN A 200 2.08 6.81 -22.15
CA ASN A 200 3.54 6.88 -22.16
C ASN A 200 4.16 5.74 -21.33
N PRO A 201 4.18 4.49 -21.81
CA PRO A 201 4.62 3.33 -21.02
C PRO A 201 6.07 3.39 -20.51
N ASN A 202 6.93 4.24 -21.09
CA ASN A 202 8.30 4.49 -20.65
C ASN A 202 8.45 5.83 -19.92
N GLY A 203 7.34 6.47 -19.56
CA GLY A 203 7.33 7.71 -18.78
C GLY A 203 7.95 7.54 -17.40
N TYR A 204 8.28 8.67 -16.78
CA TYR A 204 8.80 8.68 -15.42
C TYR A 204 7.74 8.18 -14.43
N CYS A 205 8.17 7.30 -13.55
CA CYS A 205 7.37 6.83 -12.42
C CYS A 205 8.27 6.56 -11.22
N HIS A 206 7.91 7.07 -10.04
CA HIS A 206 8.62 6.78 -8.79
C HIS A 206 8.22 5.45 -8.17
N ILE A 207 7.08 4.86 -8.57
CA ILE A 207 6.61 3.55 -8.11
C ILE A 207 7.18 2.47 -9.02
N PRO A 208 7.88 1.46 -8.48
CA PRO A 208 8.41 0.35 -9.27
C PRO A 208 7.28 -0.45 -9.95
N ARG A 209 7.46 -0.83 -11.22
CA ARG A 209 6.47 -1.64 -11.96
C ARG A 209 6.14 -2.97 -11.27
N ALA A 210 7.14 -3.59 -10.63
CA ALA A 210 6.93 -4.84 -9.90
C ALA A 210 5.95 -4.69 -8.74
N GLU A 211 5.89 -3.51 -8.11
CA GLU A 211 4.92 -3.22 -7.05
C GLU A 211 3.51 -2.98 -7.62
N MET A 212 3.39 -2.32 -8.77
CA MET A 212 2.11 -2.19 -9.48
C MET A 212 1.58 -3.56 -9.90
N GLU A 213 2.44 -4.43 -10.47
CA GLU A 213 2.07 -5.78 -10.86
C GLU A 213 1.63 -6.63 -9.66
N LEU A 214 2.24 -6.43 -8.49
CA LEU A 214 1.87 -7.11 -7.26
C LEU A 214 0.40 -6.82 -6.90
N PHE A 215 0.00 -5.54 -6.91
CA PHE A 215 -1.36 -5.14 -6.53
C PHE A 215 -2.40 -5.41 -7.62
N SER A 216 -2.02 -5.45 -8.89
CA SER A 216 -2.93 -5.89 -9.97
C SER A 216 -3.36 -7.36 -9.85
N ARG A 217 -2.65 -8.14 -9.02
CA ARG A 217 -2.89 -9.57 -8.77
C ARG A 217 -3.22 -9.88 -7.31
N LEU A 218 -3.50 -8.85 -6.50
CA LEU A 218 -3.85 -9.02 -5.09
C LEU A 218 -5.13 -9.87 -4.97
N ARG A 219 -5.08 -10.94 -4.18
CA ARG A 219 -6.20 -11.87 -3.95
C ARG A 219 -6.70 -11.82 -2.52
N ILE A 220 -5.80 -11.49 -1.58
CA ILE A 220 -6.10 -11.47 -0.16
C ILE A 220 -6.47 -10.04 0.22
N ASP A 221 -7.76 -9.75 0.31
CA ASP A 221 -8.25 -8.46 0.74
C ASP A 221 -8.09 -8.32 2.28
N PRO A 222 -7.30 -7.34 2.77
CA PRO A 222 -7.10 -7.14 4.20
C PRO A 222 -8.37 -6.74 4.96
N GLY A 223 -9.38 -6.20 4.27
CA GLY A 223 -10.67 -5.86 4.86
C GLY A 223 -11.42 -7.06 5.43
N ASP A 224 -11.17 -8.26 4.90
CA ASP A 224 -11.77 -9.51 5.36
C ASP A 224 -11.12 -10.06 6.65
N TYR A 225 -9.95 -9.56 7.03
CA TYR A 225 -9.10 -10.11 8.10
C TYR A 225 -8.77 -9.12 9.20
N ARG A 226 -9.75 -8.31 9.61
CA ARG A 226 -9.54 -7.28 10.63
C ARG A 226 -9.14 -7.88 11.99
N LYS A 227 -8.18 -7.22 12.65
CA LYS A 227 -7.74 -7.60 14.00
C LYS A 227 -8.89 -7.51 14.99
N PRO A 228 -9.22 -8.58 15.74
CA PRO A 228 -10.21 -8.54 16.80
C PRO A 228 -9.80 -7.62 17.95
N ALA A 229 -10.75 -7.23 18.79
CA ALA A 229 -10.47 -6.50 20.03
C ALA A 229 -9.52 -7.29 20.94
N ALA A 230 -8.67 -6.59 21.70
CA ALA A 230 -7.67 -7.22 22.57
C ALA A 230 -8.25 -8.23 23.58
N GLU A 231 -9.46 -7.96 24.09
CA GLU A 231 -10.16 -8.89 24.98
C GLU A 231 -10.52 -10.21 24.25
N THR A 232 -11.07 -10.10 23.04
CA THR A 232 -11.38 -11.28 22.21
C THR A 232 -10.13 -12.10 21.92
N ILE A 233 -9.02 -11.46 21.57
CA ILE A 233 -7.73 -12.13 21.32
C ILE A 233 -7.28 -12.90 22.58
N ARG A 234 -7.40 -12.28 23.76
CA ARG A 234 -7.01 -12.89 25.04
C ARG A 234 -7.88 -14.09 25.40
N ASP A 235 -9.19 -14.02 25.11
CA ASP A 235 -10.15 -15.07 25.44
C ASP A 235 -10.11 -16.25 24.48
N THR A 236 -9.68 -16.02 23.23
CA THR A 236 -9.66 -17.08 22.19
C THR A 236 -8.34 -17.80 22.06
N LEU A 237 -7.23 -17.18 22.42
CA LEU A 237 -5.90 -17.78 22.29
C LEU A 237 -5.51 -18.56 23.55
N THR A 238 -4.77 -19.65 23.35
CA THR A 238 -4.06 -20.31 24.47
C THR A 238 -2.97 -19.38 25.00
N ALA A 239 -2.50 -19.64 26.24
CA ALA A 239 -1.42 -18.85 26.84
C ALA A 239 -0.16 -18.82 25.95
N GLU A 240 0.19 -19.95 25.31
CA GLU A 240 1.36 -20.01 24.40
C GLU A 240 1.14 -19.22 23.12
N GLN A 241 -0.03 -19.33 22.49
CA GLN A 241 -0.39 -18.55 21.30
C GLN A 241 -0.38 -17.04 21.58
N TYR A 242 -0.94 -16.64 22.72
CA TYR A 242 -0.94 -15.23 23.15
C TYR A 242 0.49 -14.72 23.38
N ARG A 243 1.32 -15.47 24.14
CA ARG A 243 2.70 -15.13 24.41
C ARG A 243 3.51 -14.98 23.12
N VAL A 244 3.31 -15.90 22.16
CA VAL A 244 4.04 -15.85 20.88
C VAL A 244 3.54 -14.67 20.05
N THR A 245 2.24 -14.53 19.82
CA THR A 245 1.71 -13.56 18.85
C THR A 245 1.66 -12.12 19.38
N GLN A 246 1.36 -11.93 20.67
CA GLN A 246 1.13 -10.60 21.26
C GLN A 246 2.31 -10.09 22.08
N GLU A 247 3.16 -10.98 22.61
CA GLU A 247 4.31 -10.63 23.44
C GLU A 247 5.67 -10.93 22.78
N SER A 248 5.65 -11.21 21.45
CA SER A 248 6.84 -11.52 20.64
C SER A 248 7.67 -12.68 21.21
N GLY A 249 6.99 -13.69 21.78
CA GLY A 249 7.63 -14.89 22.30
C GLY A 249 8.05 -15.86 21.19
N THR A 250 8.89 -16.81 21.54
CA THR A 250 9.26 -17.93 20.66
C THR A 250 8.90 -19.25 21.34
N GLU A 251 8.18 -20.12 20.64
CA GLU A 251 7.91 -21.48 21.10
C GLU A 251 9.19 -22.33 21.10
N ARG A 252 9.20 -23.41 21.87
CA ARG A 252 10.35 -24.32 21.88
C ARG A 252 10.45 -25.08 20.56
N ALA A 253 11.67 -25.19 20.00
CA ALA A 253 11.92 -25.96 18.78
C ALA A 253 11.44 -27.41 18.90
N PHE A 254 10.88 -27.96 17.84
CA PHE A 254 10.36 -29.35 17.72
C PHE A 254 9.16 -29.68 18.63
N THR A 255 8.48 -28.68 19.21
CA THR A 255 7.32 -28.89 20.08
C THR A 255 6.00 -28.39 19.49
N GLY A 256 6.04 -27.52 18.49
CA GLY A 256 4.86 -27.02 17.79
C GLY A 256 4.22 -28.12 16.92
N GLU A 257 2.93 -28.01 16.61
CA GLU A 257 2.21 -29.04 15.84
C GLU A 257 2.45 -28.97 14.32
N LEU A 258 3.08 -27.89 13.84
CA LEU A 258 3.16 -27.58 12.40
C LEU A 258 4.57 -27.66 11.82
N TRP A 259 5.63 -27.90 12.62
CA TRP A 259 7.00 -27.91 12.13
C TRP A 259 7.25 -29.00 11.07
N ASP A 260 6.69 -30.19 11.28
CA ASP A 260 6.81 -31.38 10.40
C ASP A 260 5.53 -31.68 9.58
N LYS A 261 4.56 -30.74 9.58
CA LYS A 261 3.30 -30.91 8.84
C LYS A 261 3.46 -30.43 7.39
N PHE A 262 3.46 -31.38 6.43
CA PHE A 262 3.61 -31.13 4.98
C PHE A 262 2.36 -31.48 4.18
N GLU A 263 1.22 -31.63 4.84
CA GLU A 263 -0.07 -31.85 4.19
C GLU A 263 -0.42 -30.66 3.28
N LYS A 264 -1.08 -30.92 2.14
CA LYS A 264 -1.52 -29.89 1.19
C LYS A 264 -2.54 -28.95 1.84
N GLY A 265 -2.26 -27.65 1.84
CA GLY A 265 -3.13 -26.64 2.45
C GLY A 265 -2.40 -25.30 2.67
N ILE A 266 -3.04 -24.40 3.38
CA ILE A 266 -2.53 -23.07 3.72
C ILE A 266 -2.34 -22.90 5.24
N TYR A 267 -1.48 -21.98 5.60
CA TYR A 267 -1.20 -21.56 6.97
C TYR A 267 -1.70 -20.13 7.13
N VAL A 268 -2.64 -19.90 8.04
CA VAL A 268 -3.28 -18.61 8.29
C VAL A 268 -2.86 -18.07 9.65
N ASP A 269 -2.91 -16.75 9.84
CA ASP A 269 -2.71 -16.10 11.14
C ASP A 269 -3.74 -16.66 12.15
N ILE A 270 -3.27 -17.12 13.29
CA ILE A 270 -4.14 -17.66 14.34
C ILE A 270 -5.10 -16.61 14.93
N VAL A 271 -4.77 -15.33 14.83
CA VAL A 271 -5.53 -14.20 15.37
C VAL A 271 -6.64 -13.76 14.42
N THR A 272 -6.31 -13.59 13.13
CA THR A 272 -7.23 -12.98 12.15
C THR A 272 -7.78 -13.98 11.13
N GLY A 273 -7.12 -15.11 10.94
CA GLY A 273 -7.41 -16.03 9.84
C GLY A 273 -6.80 -15.60 8.51
N GLU A 274 -6.04 -14.51 8.44
CA GLU A 274 -5.41 -14.05 7.19
C GLU A 274 -4.47 -15.10 6.61
N PRO A 275 -4.60 -15.49 5.33
CA PRO A 275 -3.69 -16.44 4.69
C PRO A 275 -2.28 -15.87 4.59
N LEU A 276 -1.31 -16.61 5.11
CA LEU A 276 0.09 -16.15 5.19
C LEU A 276 1.02 -17.01 4.32
N PHE A 277 0.95 -18.33 4.45
CA PHE A 277 1.87 -19.25 3.78
C PHE A 277 1.13 -20.44 3.15
N SER A 278 1.73 -21.01 2.10
CA SER A 278 1.24 -22.23 1.43
C SER A 278 2.15 -23.41 1.74
N SER A 279 1.58 -24.61 1.79
CA SER A 279 2.34 -25.86 1.88
C SER A 279 3.24 -26.10 0.65
N THR A 280 2.96 -25.46 -0.48
CA THR A 280 3.81 -25.51 -1.70
C THR A 280 5.14 -24.80 -1.51
N ASP A 281 5.18 -23.85 -0.59
CA ASP A 281 6.38 -23.04 -0.29
C ASP A 281 7.08 -23.49 1.01
N LYS A 282 6.54 -24.53 1.69
CA LYS A 282 7.10 -25.13 2.90
C LYS A 282 8.22 -26.09 2.56
N PHE A 283 9.31 -26.07 3.33
CA PHE A 283 10.43 -26.99 3.17
C PHE A 283 10.96 -27.48 4.53
N GLU A 284 11.68 -28.59 4.52
CA GLU A 284 12.35 -29.15 5.70
C GLU A 284 13.68 -28.46 5.92
N SER A 285 13.77 -27.67 6.98
CA SER A 285 14.98 -26.86 7.31
C SER A 285 15.74 -27.39 8.51
N GLY A 286 15.26 -28.46 9.18
CA GLY A 286 15.90 -29.02 10.39
C GLY A 286 15.90 -28.09 11.61
N CYS A 287 15.32 -26.88 11.53
CA CYS A 287 15.38 -25.89 12.61
C CYS A 287 14.36 -26.13 13.73
N GLY A 288 13.36 -27.00 13.52
CA GLY A 288 12.33 -27.34 14.52
C GLY A 288 11.13 -26.37 14.56
N TRP A 289 11.00 -25.49 13.58
CA TRP A 289 9.85 -24.63 13.32
C TRP A 289 9.41 -24.75 11.88
N PRO A 290 8.12 -24.42 11.56
CA PRO A 290 7.67 -24.29 10.17
C PRO A 290 8.58 -23.33 9.37
N ALA A 291 9.09 -23.80 8.22
CA ALA A 291 9.97 -23.04 7.36
C ALA A 291 9.37 -22.89 5.97
N PHE A 292 9.32 -21.65 5.46
CA PHE A 292 8.75 -21.33 4.15
C PHE A 292 9.74 -20.49 3.33
N THR A 293 9.67 -20.66 2.00
CA THR A 293 10.51 -19.89 1.06
C THR A 293 9.99 -18.49 0.80
N LYS A 294 8.66 -18.29 0.93
CA LYS A 294 7.98 -17.00 0.74
C LYS A 294 6.57 -17.04 1.37
N PRO A 295 5.94 -15.89 1.65
CA PRO A 295 4.50 -15.80 1.91
C PRO A 295 3.69 -16.03 0.62
N ILE A 296 2.37 -16.30 0.74
CA ILE A 296 1.42 -16.39 -0.39
C ILE A 296 1.45 -15.07 -1.18
N GLU A 297 1.37 -13.95 -0.48
CA GLU A 297 1.53 -12.61 -1.03
C GLU A 297 2.50 -11.81 -0.15
N SER A 298 3.46 -11.11 -0.77
CA SER A 298 4.44 -10.33 -0.02
C SER A 298 3.80 -9.31 0.94
N PRO A 299 2.69 -8.62 0.60
CA PRO A 299 2.03 -7.70 1.52
C PRO A 299 1.32 -8.35 2.72
N ALA A 300 1.15 -9.69 2.76
CA ALA A 300 0.52 -10.36 3.89
C ALA A 300 1.40 -10.37 5.16
N VAL A 301 2.67 -10.06 5.02
CA VAL A 301 3.62 -9.99 6.15
C VAL A 301 4.35 -8.64 6.18
N VAL A 302 4.75 -8.22 7.38
CA VAL A 302 5.54 -7.01 7.64
C VAL A 302 6.86 -7.42 8.25
N GLU A 303 7.96 -6.92 7.67
CA GLU A 303 9.31 -7.17 8.15
C GLU A 303 9.82 -5.97 8.95
N ARG A 304 10.38 -6.22 10.14
CA ARG A 304 10.94 -5.20 11.04
C ARG A 304 12.31 -5.62 11.53
N GLU A 305 13.19 -4.63 11.77
CA GLU A 305 14.46 -4.89 12.41
C GLU A 305 14.25 -5.28 13.89
N ASP A 306 14.79 -6.42 14.29
CA ASP A 306 14.80 -6.90 15.66
C ASP A 306 16.23 -6.89 16.20
N LEU A 307 16.46 -6.05 17.22
CA LEU A 307 17.74 -5.91 17.92
C LEU A 307 17.74 -6.58 19.31
N SER A 308 16.69 -7.33 19.63
CA SER A 308 16.56 -8.01 20.91
C SER A 308 17.64 -9.09 21.12
N HIS A 309 17.87 -9.46 22.37
CA HIS A 309 18.82 -10.51 22.77
C HIS A 309 20.25 -10.32 22.24
N GLY A 310 20.66 -9.08 21.91
CA GLY A 310 21.99 -8.79 21.37
C GLY A 310 22.23 -9.31 19.96
N MET A 311 21.18 -9.69 19.24
CA MET A 311 21.20 -10.16 17.86
C MET A 311 20.62 -9.08 16.92
N ARG A 312 21.00 -9.14 15.65
CA ARG A 312 20.37 -8.35 14.60
C ARG A 312 19.66 -9.30 13.64
N ARG A 313 18.33 -9.28 13.68
CA ARG A 313 17.47 -10.16 12.89
C ARG A 313 16.39 -9.33 12.19
N THR A 314 15.65 -9.97 11.28
CA THR A 314 14.45 -9.40 10.68
C THR A 314 13.24 -10.16 11.22
N GLU A 315 12.46 -9.51 12.09
CA GLU A 315 11.18 -10.00 12.61
C GLU A 315 10.14 -10.02 11.49
N VAL A 316 9.33 -11.05 11.46
CA VAL A 316 8.17 -11.19 10.58
C VAL A 316 6.90 -11.12 11.42
N ARG A 317 5.99 -10.22 11.04
CA ARG A 317 4.67 -10.07 11.66
C ARG A 317 3.58 -10.20 10.61
N SER A 318 2.38 -10.66 10.99
CA SER A 318 1.23 -10.62 10.09
C SER A 318 0.78 -9.18 9.85
N ARG A 319 0.31 -8.90 8.64
CA ARG A 319 -0.15 -7.57 8.26
C ARG A 319 -1.39 -7.14 9.04
N ALA A 320 -2.44 -7.97 9.03
CA ALA A 320 -3.74 -7.65 9.61
C ALA A 320 -3.74 -7.78 11.13
N GLY A 321 -3.15 -8.85 11.67
CA GLY A 321 -3.14 -9.14 13.11
C GLY A 321 -2.07 -8.37 13.89
N ASP A 322 -1.03 -7.89 13.22
CA ASP A 322 0.23 -7.47 13.84
C ASP A 322 0.75 -8.53 14.82
N SER A 323 0.51 -9.80 14.50
CA SER A 323 0.98 -10.95 15.27
C SER A 323 2.45 -11.19 15.02
N HIS A 324 3.25 -11.34 16.06
CA HIS A 324 4.61 -11.86 15.89
C HIS A 324 4.53 -13.28 15.32
N LEU A 325 5.13 -13.50 14.16
CA LEU A 325 5.15 -14.80 13.50
C LEU A 325 6.48 -15.52 13.73
N GLY A 326 7.58 -14.82 13.66
CA GLY A 326 8.94 -15.36 13.72
C GLY A 326 9.94 -14.43 13.06
N HIS A 327 10.89 -14.99 12.32
CA HIS A 327 11.96 -14.22 11.66
C HIS A 327 12.22 -14.72 10.24
N VAL A 328 12.71 -13.85 9.38
CA VAL A 328 13.20 -14.20 8.04
C VAL A 328 14.72 -14.12 7.99
N PHE A 329 15.32 -15.10 7.33
CA PHE A 329 16.76 -15.24 7.14
C PHE A 329 17.07 -15.27 5.64
N THR A 330 18.11 -14.53 5.24
CA THR A 330 18.62 -14.50 3.86
C THR A 330 19.97 -15.18 3.77
N GLY A 331 20.29 -15.78 2.62
CA GLY A 331 21.52 -16.52 2.42
C GLY A 331 21.53 -17.91 3.08
N ASP A 332 20.34 -18.46 3.38
CA ASP A 332 20.22 -19.79 3.97
C ASP A 332 20.48 -20.88 2.90
N PRO A 333 21.53 -21.70 3.05
CA PRO A 333 21.88 -22.71 2.06
C PRO A 333 20.91 -23.89 1.98
N GLU A 334 20.08 -24.10 3.02
CA GLU A 334 19.08 -25.17 3.06
C GLU A 334 17.78 -24.75 2.35
N SER A 335 17.59 -23.43 2.15
CA SER A 335 16.42 -22.92 1.45
C SER A 335 16.57 -23.01 -0.07
N PRO A 336 15.53 -23.46 -0.81
CA PRO A 336 15.54 -23.55 -2.28
C PRO A 336 15.85 -22.23 -2.99
N ASN A 337 15.54 -21.09 -2.39
CA ASN A 337 15.74 -19.75 -2.94
C ASN A 337 16.67 -18.86 -2.09
N GLY A 338 17.32 -19.44 -1.06
CA GLY A 338 18.19 -18.71 -0.15
C GLY A 338 17.47 -17.87 0.89
N VAL A 339 16.12 -17.94 0.98
CA VAL A 339 15.31 -17.20 1.94
C VAL A 339 14.52 -18.20 2.81
N ARG A 340 14.59 -18.05 4.13
CA ARG A 340 13.83 -18.88 5.07
C ARG A 340 12.99 -18.00 6.01
N TYR A 341 11.68 -18.08 5.87
CA TYR A 341 10.73 -17.62 6.87
C TYR A 341 10.59 -18.71 7.94
N CYS A 342 11.16 -18.50 9.11
CA CYS A 342 11.13 -19.41 10.25
C CYS A 342 10.02 -18.95 11.21
N ILE A 343 8.89 -19.67 11.21
CA ILE A 343 7.63 -19.20 11.78
C ILE A 343 7.21 -20.10 12.94
N ASN A 344 6.74 -19.52 14.06
CA ASN A 344 6.19 -20.27 15.18
C ASN A 344 4.91 -21.01 14.78
N SER A 345 4.78 -22.29 15.10
CA SER A 345 3.53 -23.05 14.94
C SER A 345 2.38 -22.39 15.70
N ALA A 346 2.67 -21.87 16.91
CA ALA A 346 1.67 -21.23 17.77
C ALA A 346 1.09 -19.93 17.17
N ALA A 347 1.75 -19.32 16.18
CA ALA A 347 1.25 -18.14 15.48
C ALA A 347 0.35 -18.50 14.28
N LEU A 348 0.25 -19.79 13.93
CA LEU A 348 -0.42 -20.27 12.73
C LEU A 348 -1.57 -21.24 13.06
N ARG A 349 -2.57 -21.23 12.18
CA ARG A 349 -3.56 -22.31 12.05
C ARG A 349 -3.42 -22.92 10.65
N PHE A 350 -3.39 -24.25 10.59
CA PHE A 350 -3.36 -24.95 9.31
C PHE A 350 -4.78 -25.21 8.80
N VAL A 351 -5.03 -24.91 7.53
CA VAL A 351 -6.27 -25.21 6.81
C VAL A 351 -5.95 -26.21 5.71
N PRO A 352 -6.40 -27.50 5.86
CA PRO A 352 -6.19 -28.51 4.85
C PRO A 352 -6.87 -28.14 3.53
N TYR A 353 -6.25 -28.49 2.39
CA TYR A 353 -6.78 -28.21 1.05
C TYR A 353 -8.26 -28.62 0.89
N ALA A 354 -8.62 -29.80 1.42
CA ALA A 354 -10.00 -30.31 1.34
C ALA A 354 -11.03 -29.48 2.13
N LYS A 355 -10.58 -28.59 3.03
CA LYS A 355 -11.44 -27.71 3.83
C LYS A 355 -11.42 -26.26 3.38
N MET A 356 -10.52 -25.89 2.48
CA MET A 356 -10.34 -24.48 2.08
C MET A 356 -11.63 -23.86 1.54
N GLU A 357 -12.36 -24.56 0.68
CA GLU A 357 -13.66 -24.09 0.15
C GLU A 357 -14.66 -23.83 1.28
N ALA A 358 -14.84 -24.79 2.18
CA ALA A 358 -15.80 -24.73 3.28
C ALA A 358 -15.44 -23.67 4.34
N GLU A 359 -14.15 -23.33 4.48
CA GLU A 359 -13.65 -22.33 5.42
C GLU A 359 -13.47 -20.94 4.79
N GLY A 360 -13.95 -20.74 3.54
CA GLY A 360 -13.93 -19.43 2.87
C GLY A 360 -12.64 -19.10 2.11
N TYR A 361 -11.70 -20.05 1.98
CA TYR A 361 -10.43 -19.88 1.27
C TYR A 361 -10.44 -20.47 -0.15
N GLY A 362 -11.62 -20.72 -0.74
CA GLY A 362 -11.78 -21.32 -2.07
C GLY A 362 -11.08 -20.55 -3.18
N TYR A 363 -10.98 -19.22 -3.05
CA TYR A 363 -10.29 -18.33 -3.99
C TYR A 363 -8.77 -18.58 -4.09
N LEU A 364 -8.17 -19.34 -3.16
CA LEU A 364 -6.76 -19.71 -3.15
C LEU A 364 -6.48 -21.15 -3.65
N LEU A 365 -7.48 -21.90 -4.08
CA LEU A 365 -7.32 -23.30 -4.54
C LEU A 365 -6.37 -23.40 -5.74
N ASN A 366 -6.35 -22.39 -6.60
CA ASN A 366 -5.46 -22.31 -7.76
C ASN A 366 -3.94 -22.23 -7.40
N LEU A 367 -3.56 -21.94 -6.14
CA LEU A 367 -2.17 -22.06 -5.68
C LEU A 367 -1.62 -23.49 -5.80
N PHE A 368 -2.49 -24.46 -5.93
CA PHE A 368 -2.19 -25.89 -5.96
C PHE A 368 -2.44 -26.56 -7.30
N GLU A 369 -2.79 -25.80 -8.33
CA GLU A 369 -3.06 -26.25 -9.70
C GLU A 369 -1.83 -26.07 -10.60
N GLY A 370 -0.66 -26.45 -10.13
CA GLY A 370 0.61 -26.34 -10.85
C GLY A 370 1.22 -27.68 -11.18
#